data_089c7128e0c066c9076e7981df235fdd
#
_entry.id   089c7128e0c066c9076e7981df235fdd
#
_cell.length_a   1.000
_cell.length_b   1.000
_cell.length_c   1.000
_cell.angle_alpha   90.00
_cell.angle_beta   90.00
_cell.angle_gamma   90.00
#
_symmetry.space_group_name_H-M   'P 1'
#
loop_
_entity.id
_entity.type
_entity.pdbx_description
1 polymer ?
#
loop_
_entity_poly.entity_id
_entity_poly.type
_entity_poly.pdbx_seq_one_letter_code
_entity_poly.pdbx_strand_id
1 'polypeptide(L)'
;MSQPPPASNLQKLRAALLSYPAALSALWAIPDRTAFADKVAEMGRGAGVDMAVADILAAMTPRGPKTPAMPVKGAGLSPSWMPSWLSITGQGARLDWVYAGGEAFTAPFADQDFARLATHPLNQLLPAISDPGELGSLPGPERPIDGMIFHISRCGSTLASRMLAQVPDILVLSEPQAIAAVLSAHTLIRIDPRVQQAWLNGVLGAYVRAAGTRRLVIKLDVDSLFDHARLRQASPQTPFAVLHRDPLEILVAQTGGSEPKPGLPPPEEVARWLAALCVTGARAVAAGARPVGYEDLAETVLDPDRPFLNLQIGPAYRARMAAVASLDAKSPNKRFTPDSLARQAAADERLKMLARQVIGPAWEPLAGLR
;
A
#
# COMPACT_ATOMS: atom_id res chain seq x y z
N MET A 1 35.18 14.47 23.11
CA MET A 1 34.02 14.42 22.22
C MET A 1 33.94 15.75 21.51
N SER A 2 34.25 15.81 20.21
CA SER A 2 34.15 17.06 19.40
C SER A 2 32.69 17.43 19.24
N GLN A 3 32.34 18.68 19.45
CA GLN A 3 31.00 19.21 19.15
C GLN A 3 30.65 18.97 17.66
N PRO A 4 29.42 18.56 17.36
CA PRO A 4 29.02 18.44 15.96
C PRO A 4 29.13 19.80 15.26
N PRO A 5 29.48 19.82 13.96
CA PRO A 5 29.59 21.07 13.21
C PRO A 5 28.23 21.81 13.20
N PRO A 6 28.24 23.16 13.17
CA PRO A 6 27.02 23.94 13.18
C PRO A 6 26.12 23.59 11.96
N ALA A 7 24.82 23.45 12.22
CA ALA A 7 23.86 23.12 11.18
C ALA A 7 23.89 24.16 10.03
N SER A 8 23.91 23.67 8.79
CA SER A 8 23.82 24.52 7.60
C SER A 8 22.46 25.29 7.56
N ASN A 9 22.40 26.42 6.82
CA ASN A 9 21.14 27.15 6.66
C ASN A 9 20.03 26.26 6.09
N LEU A 10 20.35 25.36 5.16
CA LEU A 10 19.40 24.38 4.63
C LEU A 10 18.87 23.44 5.72
N GLN A 11 19.71 22.96 6.62
CA GLN A 11 19.28 22.13 7.75
C GLN A 11 18.37 22.88 8.71
N LYS A 12 18.73 24.14 9.03
CA LYS A 12 17.89 25.02 9.88
C LYS A 12 16.53 25.31 9.22
N LEU A 13 16.50 25.61 7.92
CA LEU A 13 15.29 25.82 7.15
C LEU A 13 14.38 24.60 7.16
N ARG A 14 14.92 23.42 6.86
CA ARG A 14 14.20 22.14 6.88
C ARG A 14 13.61 21.86 8.27
N ALA A 15 14.37 22.06 9.33
CA ALA A 15 13.90 21.87 10.71
C ALA A 15 12.77 22.85 11.06
N ALA A 16 12.91 24.13 10.68
CA ALA A 16 11.86 25.14 10.88
C ALA A 16 10.57 24.77 10.15
N LEU A 17 10.63 24.36 8.89
CA LEU A 17 9.45 23.94 8.12
C LEU A 17 8.74 22.74 8.74
N LEU A 18 9.49 21.73 9.18
CA LEU A 18 8.89 20.53 9.83
C LEU A 18 8.18 20.85 11.15
N SER A 19 8.62 21.90 11.86
CA SER A 19 8.01 22.30 13.13
C SER A 19 6.66 23.00 12.98
N TYR A 20 6.26 23.37 11.74
CA TYR A 20 5.02 24.09 11.47
C TYR A 20 4.12 23.33 10.48
N PRO A 21 3.23 22.42 10.94
CA PRO A 21 2.33 21.66 10.07
C PRO A 21 1.47 22.55 9.13
N ALA A 22 1.03 23.71 9.59
CA ALA A 22 0.28 24.64 8.75
C ALA A 22 1.11 25.19 7.58
N ALA A 23 2.43 25.38 7.79
CA ALA A 23 3.34 25.78 6.73
C ALA A 23 3.48 24.69 5.65
N LEU A 24 3.55 23.41 6.08
CA LEU A 24 3.61 22.28 5.14
C LEU A 24 2.36 22.22 4.27
N SER A 25 1.17 22.41 4.86
CA SER A 25 -0.09 22.43 4.10
C SER A 25 -0.16 23.60 3.11
N ALA A 26 0.30 24.79 3.51
CA ALA A 26 0.36 25.95 2.63
C ALA A 26 1.35 25.75 1.46
N LEU A 27 2.51 25.15 1.73
CA LEU A 27 3.53 24.84 0.73
C LEU A 27 3.06 23.70 -0.19
N TRP A 28 2.28 22.75 0.31
CA TRP A 28 1.71 21.68 -0.51
C TRP A 28 0.76 22.21 -1.59
N ALA A 29 0.11 23.31 -1.36
CA ALA A 29 -0.76 23.96 -2.35
C ALA A 29 0.01 24.60 -3.53
N ILE A 30 1.36 24.60 -3.50
CA ILE A 30 2.20 25.24 -4.51
C ILE A 30 3.01 24.18 -5.29
N PRO A 31 2.49 23.65 -6.41
CA PRO A 31 3.20 22.62 -7.19
C PRO A 31 4.29 23.19 -8.10
N ASP A 32 4.23 24.49 -8.44
CA ASP A 32 5.27 25.16 -9.23
C ASP A 32 6.56 25.33 -8.42
N ARG A 33 7.69 24.83 -8.96
CA ARG A 33 8.97 24.82 -8.25
C ARG A 33 9.50 26.21 -7.90
N THR A 34 9.33 27.18 -8.78
CA THR A 34 9.84 28.54 -8.57
C THR A 34 8.99 29.25 -7.52
N ALA A 35 7.67 29.27 -7.69
CA ALA A 35 6.75 29.85 -6.72
C ALA A 35 6.88 29.20 -5.33
N PHE A 36 7.11 27.88 -5.29
CA PHE A 36 7.39 27.14 -4.07
C PHE A 36 8.68 27.64 -3.40
N ALA A 37 9.78 27.78 -4.17
CA ALA A 37 11.07 28.24 -3.63
C ALA A 37 10.99 29.69 -3.14
N ASP A 38 10.28 30.58 -3.84
CA ASP A 38 10.02 31.95 -3.40
C ASP A 38 9.28 31.96 -2.05
N LYS A 39 8.22 31.15 -1.91
CA LYS A 39 7.46 31.05 -0.66
C LYS A 39 8.29 30.49 0.48
N VAL A 40 9.11 29.48 0.21
CA VAL A 40 10.04 28.92 1.20
C VAL A 40 11.08 29.94 1.64
N ALA A 41 11.64 30.76 0.72
CA ALA A 41 12.58 31.84 1.06
C ALA A 41 11.91 32.89 1.95
N GLU A 42 10.69 33.32 1.62
CA GLU A 42 9.89 34.23 2.45
C GLU A 42 9.70 33.68 3.88
N MET A 43 9.26 32.43 4.00
CA MET A 43 9.03 31.77 5.29
C MET A 43 10.34 31.56 6.07
N GLY A 44 11.43 31.23 5.38
CA GLY A 44 12.77 31.10 5.96
C GLY A 44 13.22 32.41 6.63
N ARG A 45 13.08 33.54 5.94
CA ARG A 45 13.41 34.87 6.52
C ARG A 45 12.57 35.16 7.76
N GLY A 46 11.29 34.82 7.75
CA GLY A 46 10.42 34.93 8.93
C GLY A 46 10.86 34.07 10.11
N ALA A 47 11.56 32.95 9.85
CA ALA A 47 12.14 32.06 10.85
C ALA A 47 13.63 32.38 11.17
N GLY A 48 14.17 33.51 10.67
CA GLY A 48 15.57 33.87 10.88
C GLY A 48 16.59 33.08 10.05
N VAL A 49 16.14 32.42 8.98
CA VAL A 49 17.00 31.67 8.07
C VAL A 49 16.91 32.30 6.68
N ASP A 50 17.94 33.01 6.28
CA ASP A 50 18.01 33.59 4.95
C ASP A 50 18.70 32.63 3.98
N MET A 51 18.00 32.28 2.89
CA MET A 51 18.51 31.48 1.79
C MET A 51 18.03 32.05 0.46
N ALA A 52 18.93 32.08 -0.52
CA ALA A 52 18.56 32.48 -1.87
C ALA A 52 17.63 31.48 -2.52
N VAL A 53 16.69 31.92 -3.35
CA VAL A 53 15.76 31.08 -4.10
C VAL A 53 16.51 30.04 -4.95
N ALA A 54 17.64 30.42 -5.56
CA ALA A 54 18.48 29.53 -6.35
C ALA A 54 19.02 28.35 -5.52
N ASP A 55 19.42 28.59 -4.25
CA ASP A 55 19.94 27.56 -3.36
C ASP A 55 18.81 26.59 -2.93
N ILE A 56 17.60 27.10 -2.71
CA ILE A 56 16.42 26.29 -2.40
C ILE A 56 16.06 25.42 -3.61
N LEU A 57 16.07 25.99 -4.83
CA LEU A 57 15.85 25.22 -6.06
C LEU A 57 16.89 24.14 -6.26
N ALA A 58 18.15 24.42 -5.99
CA ALA A 58 19.24 23.44 -6.06
C ALA A 58 19.11 22.33 -4.99
N ALA A 59 18.54 22.64 -3.82
CA ALA A 59 18.32 21.68 -2.75
C ALA A 59 17.13 20.75 -3.01
N MET A 60 16.23 21.08 -3.94
CA MET A 60 15.11 20.23 -4.36
C MET A 60 15.61 19.20 -5.38
N THR A 61 15.99 18.03 -4.91
CA THR A 61 16.48 16.94 -5.76
C THR A 61 15.46 15.82 -5.88
N PRO A 62 15.30 15.22 -7.07
CA PRO A 62 14.49 14.04 -7.22
C PRO A 62 14.94 12.94 -6.25
N ARG A 63 13.99 12.23 -5.63
CA ARG A 63 14.31 11.13 -4.72
C ARG A 63 14.97 9.98 -5.46
N GLY A 64 16.03 9.47 -4.88
CA GLY A 64 16.77 8.31 -5.37
C GLY A 64 17.66 7.73 -4.29
N PRO A 65 18.32 6.58 -4.55
CA PRO A 65 19.17 5.91 -3.54
C PRO A 65 20.32 6.78 -3.00
N LYS A 66 20.73 7.78 -3.78
CA LYS A 66 21.84 8.70 -3.42
C LYS A 66 21.35 10.08 -2.96
N THR A 67 20.03 10.31 -2.85
CA THR A 67 19.51 11.61 -2.38
C THR A 67 19.96 11.84 -0.95
N PRO A 68 20.56 13.01 -0.62
CA PRO A 68 20.89 13.34 0.75
C PRO A 68 19.61 13.33 1.60
N ALA A 69 19.55 12.38 2.48
CA ALA A 69 18.39 12.13 3.30
C ALA A 69 18.39 13.05 4.52
N MET A 70 17.20 13.42 4.98
CA MET A 70 17.01 14.18 6.20
C MET A 70 16.49 13.25 7.30
N PRO A 71 17.33 12.91 8.30
CA PRO A 71 16.89 12.10 9.44
C PRO A 71 15.77 12.81 10.20
N VAL A 72 14.68 12.10 10.44
CA VAL A 72 13.54 12.58 11.22
C VAL A 72 13.15 11.57 12.29
N LYS A 73 12.53 12.05 13.37
CA LYS A 73 11.81 11.20 14.31
C LYS A 73 10.37 11.07 13.83
N GLY A 74 9.92 9.85 13.56
CA GLY A 74 8.56 9.59 13.05
C GLY A 74 7.47 10.20 13.92
N ALA A 75 7.63 10.18 15.26
CA ALA A 75 6.69 10.77 16.20
C ALA A 75 6.59 12.32 16.11
N GLY A 76 7.59 13.00 15.53
CA GLY A 76 7.57 14.45 15.32
C GLY A 76 6.98 14.89 13.99
N LEU A 77 6.60 13.95 13.13
CA LEU A 77 6.00 14.26 11.83
C LEU A 77 4.50 14.54 11.96
N SER A 78 4.01 15.52 11.19
CA SER A 78 2.57 15.79 11.13
C SER A 78 1.80 14.61 10.55
N PRO A 79 0.48 14.50 10.82
CA PRO A 79 -0.34 13.36 10.35
C PRO A 79 -0.30 13.10 8.85
N SER A 80 -0.01 14.13 8.02
CA SER A 80 0.05 13.98 6.56
C SER A 80 1.28 13.25 6.03
N TRP A 81 2.26 12.92 6.89
CA TRP A 81 3.40 12.11 6.50
C TRP A 81 3.07 10.62 6.57
N MET A 82 3.40 9.90 5.51
CA MET A 82 3.14 8.48 5.36
C MET A 82 4.44 7.70 5.16
N PRO A 83 4.65 6.56 5.85
CA PRO A 83 5.72 5.64 5.52
C PRO A 83 5.49 5.10 4.09
N SER A 84 6.41 5.37 3.19
CA SER A 84 6.25 5.04 1.77
C SER A 84 7.07 3.82 1.35
N TRP A 85 8.26 3.67 1.92
CA TRP A 85 9.17 2.59 1.57
C TRP A 85 10.03 2.17 2.76
N LEU A 86 10.10 0.88 3.02
CA LEU A 86 11.00 0.30 4.02
C LEU A 86 12.02 -0.60 3.30
N SER A 87 13.30 -0.19 3.34
CA SER A 87 14.41 -1.00 2.88
C SER A 87 15.10 -1.69 4.05
N ILE A 88 15.31 -3.00 3.95
CA ILE A 88 16.09 -3.79 4.90
C ILE A 88 17.18 -4.49 4.10
N THR A 89 18.44 -4.19 4.40
CA THR A 89 19.61 -4.75 3.71
C THR A 89 20.66 -5.19 4.74
N GLY A 90 21.68 -5.94 4.31
CA GLY A 90 22.80 -6.30 5.16
C GLY A 90 23.62 -5.10 5.68
N GLN A 91 23.42 -3.91 5.10
CA GLN A 91 24.08 -2.66 5.51
C GLN A 91 23.24 -1.81 6.48
N GLY A 92 22.03 -2.23 6.78
CA GLY A 92 21.10 -1.53 7.65
C GLY A 92 19.67 -1.48 7.13
N ALA A 93 18.83 -0.76 7.85
CA ALA A 93 17.44 -0.57 7.49
C ALA A 93 17.11 0.92 7.42
N ARG A 94 16.20 1.30 6.52
CA ARG A 94 15.81 2.68 6.24
C ARG A 94 14.32 2.75 5.94
N LEU A 95 13.63 3.66 6.59
CA LEU A 95 12.24 4.00 6.34
C LEU A 95 12.16 5.37 5.66
N ASP A 96 11.57 5.42 4.48
CA ASP A 96 11.29 6.65 3.75
C ASP A 96 9.87 7.14 4.04
N TRP A 97 9.74 8.47 4.21
CA TRP A 97 8.47 9.15 4.46
C TRP A 97 8.13 10.08 3.31
N VAL A 98 6.85 10.13 2.95
CA VAL A 98 6.31 11.05 1.95
C VAL A 98 5.19 11.87 2.58
N TYR A 99 5.23 13.19 2.38
CA TYR A 99 4.10 14.07 2.71
C TYR A 99 3.02 13.90 1.65
N ALA A 100 1.84 13.47 2.05
CA ALA A 100 0.75 13.16 1.14
C ALA A 100 -0.28 14.29 1.01
N GLY A 101 -0.29 15.29 1.92
CA GLY A 101 -1.13 16.48 1.80
C GLY A 101 -2.65 16.22 1.72
N GLY A 102 -3.12 15.04 2.09
CA GLY A 102 -4.53 14.67 1.93
C GLY A 102 -4.91 14.19 0.52
N GLU A 103 -3.93 14.00 -0.37
CA GLU A 103 -4.15 13.52 -1.74
C GLU A 103 -4.89 12.17 -1.82
N ALA A 104 -5.60 11.99 -2.93
CA ALA A 104 -6.19 10.70 -3.27
C ALA A 104 -5.14 9.75 -3.86
N PHE A 105 -5.25 8.47 -3.50
CA PHE A 105 -4.49 7.39 -4.10
C PHE A 105 -5.38 6.72 -5.14
N THR A 106 -5.03 6.85 -6.41
CA THR A 106 -5.86 6.41 -7.54
C THR A 106 -5.13 5.46 -8.48
N ALA A 107 -3.82 5.32 -8.33
CA ALA A 107 -3.03 4.37 -9.09
C ALA A 107 -3.38 2.91 -8.70
N PRO A 108 -3.12 1.93 -9.59
CA PRO A 108 -3.30 0.51 -9.28
C PRO A 108 -2.53 0.03 -8.04
N PHE A 109 -1.39 0.66 -7.75
CA PHE A 109 -0.54 0.34 -6.59
C PHE A 109 -0.13 1.62 -5.86
N ALA A 110 -0.07 1.58 -4.53
CA ALA A 110 0.28 2.72 -3.69
C ALA A 110 1.67 3.29 -3.99
N ASP A 111 2.61 2.44 -4.38
CA ASP A 111 3.98 2.86 -4.72
C ASP A 111 4.03 3.83 -5.90
N GLN A 112 3.10 3.69 -6.86
CA GLN A 112 2.98 4.62 -7.99
C GLN A 112 2.48 6.00 -7.52
N ASP A 113 1.53 6.04 -6.60
CA ASP A 113 1.09 7.29 -5.98
C ASP A 113 2.19 7.88 -5.10
N PHE A 114 2.89 7.08 -4.29
CA PHE A 114 4.04 7.56 -3.52
C PHE A 114 5.15 8.12 -4.42
N ALA A 115 5.44 7.47 -5.55
CA ALA A 115 6.40 7.99 -6.52
C ALA A 115 5.96 9.33 -7.12
N ARG A 116 4.67 9.47 -7.46
CA ARG A 116 4.08 10.73 -7.93
C ARG A 116 4.19 11.82 -6.86
N LEU A 117 3.80 11.53 -5.63
CA LEU A 117 3.88 12.47 -4.51
C LEU A 117 5.32 12.89 -4.22
N ALA A 118 6.30 12.00 -4.38
CA ALA A 118 7.70 12.28 -4.19
C ALA A 118 8.27 13.29 -5.19
N THR A 119 7.59 13.54 -6.33
CA THR A 119 7.99 14.58 -7.29
C THR A 119 7.57 16.00 -6.88
N HIS A 120 6.67 16.14 -5.89
CA HIS A 120 6.25 17.43 -5.40
C HIS A 120 7.44 18.20 -4.77
N PRO A 121 7.59 19.53 -5.00
CA PRO A 121 8.70 20.34 -4.48
C PRO A 121 8.92 20.18 -2.97
N LEU A 122 7.86 20.08 -2.17
CA LEU A 122 7.94 19.88 -0.73
C LEU A 122 8.66 18.57 -0.39
N ASN A 123 8.30 17.47 -1.04
CA ASN A 123 8.94 16.17 -0.82
C ASN A 123 10.39 16.12 -1.35
N GLN A 124 10.71 16.93 -2.36
CA GLN A 124 12.08 17.06 -2.85
C GLN A 124 12.93 17.91 -1.91
N LEU A 125 12.37 18.96 -1.32
CA LEU A 125 13.08 19.79 -0.33
C LEU A 125 13.24 19.06 1.01
N LEU A 126 12.24 18.27 1.43
CA LEU A 126 12.18 17.56 2.71
C LEU A 126 12.25 16.03 2.50
N PRO A 127 13.38 15.47 2.05
CA PRO A 127 13.52 14.01 1.83
C PRO A 127 13.64 13.28 3.18
N ALA A 128 12.52 13.16 3.91
CA ALA A 128 12.46 12.61 5.25
C ALA A 128 12.73 11.11 5.28
N ILE A 129 13.62 10.69 6.17
CA ILE A 129 13.91 9.29 6.47
C ILE A 129 14.00 9.06 7.97
N SER A 130 13.77 7.83 8.41
CA SER A 130 14.04 7.42 9.78
C SER A 130 14.63 6.01 9.85
N ASP A 131 15.13 5.65 11.03
CA ASP A 131 15.35 4.26 11.38
C ASP A 131 14.00 3.55 11.49
N PRO A 132 13.84 2.29 11.06
CA PRO A 132 12.60 1.54 11.23
C PRO A 132 12.17 1.35 12.68
N GLY A 133 13.12 1.40 13.63
CA GLY A 133 12.81 1.38 15.05
C GLY A 133 11.89 2.51 15.50
N GLU A 134 11.90 3.64 14.80
CA GLU A 134 10.96 4.75 15.03
C GLU A 134 9.49 4.33 14.86
N LEU A 135 9.20 3.34 14.00
CA LEU A 135 7.85 2.79 13.86
C LEU A 135 7.33 2.21 15.18
N GLY A 136 8.20 1.55 15.94
CA GLY A 136 7.84 0.99 17.24
C GLY A 136 7.49 2.05 18.32
N SER A 137 7.91 3.30 18.09
CA SER A 137 7.60 4.44 18.98
C SER A 137 6.33 5.18 18.54
N LEU A 138 5.78 4.87 17.38
CA LEU A 138 4.54 5.49 16.90
C LEU A 138 3.32 4.84 17.59
N PRO A 139 2.26 5.61 17.88
CA PRO A 139 1.00 5.03 18.30
C PRO A 139 0.44 4.13 17.20
N GLY A 140 -0.16 3.02 17.60
CA GLY A 140 -0.92 2.16 16.71
C GLY A 140 -2.17 2.87 16.14
N PRO A 141 -3.03 2.14 15.41
CA PRO A 141 -4.27 2.69 14.90
C PRO A 141 -5.17 3.21 16.04
N GLU A 142 -5.49 4.50 16.02
CA GLU A 142 -6.36 5.15 17.01
C GLU A 142 -7.84 4.84 16.79
N ARG A 143 -8.20 4.37 15.61
CA ARG A 143 -9.51 3.85 15.23
C ARG A 143 -9.34 2.62 14.35
N PRO A 144 -10.36 1.77 14.23
CA PRO A 144 -10.32 0.65 13.29
C PRO A 144 -10.03 1.13 11.86
N ILE A 145 -9.27 0.34 11.11
CA ILE A 145 -9.16 0.46 9.67
C ILE A 145 -10.49 -0.01 9.09
N ASP A 146 -11.04 0.71 8.10
CA ASP A 146 -12.39 0.47 7.60
C ASP A 146 -12.47 -0.78 6.71
N GLY A 147 -11.34 -1.32 6.29
CA GLY A 147 -11.29 -2.63 5.63
C GLY A 147 -9.90 -3.05 5.19
N MET A 148 -9.65 -4.37 5.20
CA MET A 148 -8.48 -4.98 4.59
C MET A 148 -8.89 -6.03 3.57
N ILE A 149 -8.28 -5.97 2.38
CA ILE A 149 -8.53 -6.89 1.27
C ILE A 149 -7.32 -7.78 1.08
N PHE A 150 -7.47 -9.06 1.37
CA PHE A 150 -6.55 -10.13 1.05
C PHE A 150 -6.94 -10.80 -0.27
N HIS A 151 -6.00 -11.48 -0.90
CA HIS A 151 -6.28 -12.21 -2.14
C HIS A 151 -5.28 -13.33 -2.39
N ILE A 152 -5.70 -14.35 -3.12
CA ILE A 152 -4.86 -15.50 -3.51
C ILE A 152 -4.18 -15.32 -4.89
N SER A 153 -3.96 -14.08 -5.32
CA SER A 153 -3.42 -13.72 -6.64
C SER A 153 -4.46 -13.74 -7.77
N ARG A 154 -4.34 -12.79 -8.71
CA ARG A 154 -5.13 -12.71 -9.97
C ARG A 154 -6.66 -12.83 -9.82
N CYS A 155 -7.21 -12.52 -8.67
CA CYS A 155 -8.64 -12.63 -8.34
C CYS A 155 -9.36 -11.26 -8.27
N GLY A 156 -8.92 -10.28 -9.05
CA GLY A 156 -9.62 -9.00 -9.20
C GLY A 156 -9.41 -7.99 -8.08
N SER A 157 -8.48 -8.21 -7.14
CA SER A 157 -8.24 -7.30 -6.01
C SER A 157 -7.93 -5.86 -6.44
N THR A 158 -7.23 -5.67 -7.57
CA THR A 158 -6.99 -4.33 -8.15
C THR A 158 -8.29 -3.69 -8.65
N LEU A 159 -9.24 -4.47 -9.15
CA LEU A 159 -10.56 -3.96 -9.53
C LEU A 159 -11.31 -3.46 -8.29
N ALA A 160 -11.40 -4.26 -7.24
CA ALA A 160 -12.06 -3.87 -5.99
C ALA A 160 -11.48 -2.57 -5.40
N SER A 161 -10.14 -2.45 -5.33
CA SER A 161 -9.51 -1.24 -4.82
C SER A 161 -9.78 -0.01 -5.69
N ARG A 162 -9.78 -0.15 -7.02
CA ARG A 162 -10.11 0.94 -7.95
C ARG A 162 -11.57 1.36 -7.92
N MET A 163 -12.49 0.41 -7.72
CA MET A 163 -13.90 0.73 -7.51
C MET A 163 -14.05 1.58 -6.23
N LEU A 164 -13.48 1.15 -5.11
CA LEU A 164 -13.54 1.90 -3.84
C LEU A 164 -12.88 3.27 -3.92
N ALA A 165 -11.80 3.43 -4.68
CA ALA A 165 -11.12 4.71 -4.89
C ALA A 165 -11.97 5.76 -5.64
N GLN A 166 -13.15 5.38 -6.21
CA GLN A 166 -14.10 6.34 -6.78
C GLN A 166 -14.89 7.12 -5.71
N VAL A 167 -14.76 6.75 -4.46
CA VAL A 167 -15.46 7.36 -3.34
C VAL A 167 -14.51 8.30 -2.61
N PRO A 168 -14.70 9.64 -2.67
CA PRO A 168 -13.71 10.63 -2.20
C PRO A 168 -13.38 10.55 -0.71
N ASP A 169 -14.33 10.07 0.11
CA ASP A 169 -14.13 9.88 1.55
C ASP A 169 -13.52 8.52 1.91
N ILE A 170 -13.04 7.75 0.92
CA ILE A 170 -12.27 6.53 1.12
C ILE A 170 -10.84 6.74 0.62
N LEU A 171 -9.86 6.64 1.52
CA LEU A 171 -8.46 6.49 1.14
C LEU A 171 -8.19 5.01 0.90
N VAL A 172 -7.82 4.65 -0.32
CA VAL A 172 -7.46 3.26 -0.66
C VAL A 172 -5.95 3.15 -0.87
N LEU A 173 -5.29 2.33 -0.06
CA LEU A 173 -3.88 2.01 -0.22
C LEU A 173 -3.75 0.59 -0.79
N SER A 174 -3.29 0.50 -2.04
CA SER A 174 -3.11 -0.79 -2.72
C SER A 174 -1.66 -1.28 -2.61
N GLU A 175 -1.45 -2.36 -1.88
CA GLU A 175 -0.15 -3.04 -1.69
C GLU A 175 0.96 -2.06 -1.22
N PRO A 176 0.75 -1.29 -0.14
CA PRO A 176 1.78 -0.37 0.32
C PRO A 176 3.00 -1.15 0.81
N GLN A 177 4.15 -0.92 0.17
CA GLN A 177 5.39 -1.68 0.35
C GLN A 177 5.87 -1.71 1.81
N ALA A 178 5.65 -0.63 2.56
CA ALA A 178 6.08 -0.58 3.96
C ALA A 178 5.39 -1.65 4.84
N ILE A 179 4.12 -2.02 4.57
CA ILE A 179 3.46 -3.13 5.28
C ILE A 179 4.11 -4.45 4.90
N ALA A 180 4.25 -4.74 3.60
CA ALA A 180 4.85 -5.98 3.10
C ALA A 180 6.27 -6.17 3.66
N ALA A 181 7.09 -5.11 3.65
CA ALA A 181 8.44 -5.14 4.18
C ALA A 181 8.48 -5.39 5.70
N VAL A 182 7.56 -4.82 6.46
CA VAL A 182 7.46 -5.11 7.91
C VAL A 182 7.07 -6.57 8.14
N LEU A 183 6.07 -7.08 7.40
CA LEU A 183 5.62 -8.47 7.55
C LEU A 183 6.72 -9.47 7.19
N SER A 184 7.49 -9.20 6.13
CA SER A 184 8.60 -10.06 5.69
C SER A 184 9.93 -9.79 6.40
N ALA A 185 10.05 -8.81 7.30
CA ALA A 185 11.31 -8.42 7.93
C ALA A 185 12.05 -9.60 8.59
N HIS A 186 11.32 -10.55 9.19
CA HIS A 186 11.87 -11.73 9.84
C HIS A 186 12.62 -12.69 8.89
N THR A 187 12.37 -12.59 7.59
CA THR A 187 13.09 -13.39 6.57
C THR A 187 14.44 -12.78 6.18
N LEU A 188 14.63 -11.49 6.47
CA LEU A 188 15.81 -10.72 6.07
C LEU A 188 16.75 -10.42 7.26
N ILE A 189 16.19 -10.25 8.44
CA ILE A 189 16.93 -9.94 9.68
C ILE A 189 16.36 -10.74 10.85
N ARG A 190 17.22 -10.94 11.86
CA ARG A 190 16.74 -11.46 13.14
C ARG A 190 16.03 -10.35 13.89
N ILE A 191 14.71 -10.44 14.00
CA ILE A 191 13.85 -9.47 14.69
C ILE A 191 12.97 -10.16 15.73
N ASP A 192 12.82 -9.54 16.90
CA ASP A 192 11.87 -10.02 17.90
C ASP A 192 10.44 -9.86 17.38
N PRO A 193 9.56 -10.88 17.46
CA PRO A 193 8.18 -10.80 17.00
C PRO A 193 7.38 -9.63 17.61
N ARG A 194 7.69 -9.22 18.84
CA ARG A 194 7.06 -8.07 19.49
C ARG A 194 7.50 -6.75 18.86
N VAL A 195 8.78 -6.63 18.51
CA VAL A 195 9.31 -5.46 17.80
C VAL A 195 8.70 -5.38 16.41
N GLN A 196 8.62 -6.49 15.68
CA GLN A 196 7.97 -6.55 14.36
C GLN A 196 6.49 -6.16 14.46
N GLN A 197 5.77 -6.62 15.50
CA GLN A 197 4.37 -6.23 15.75
C GLN A 197 4.26 -4.73 16.06
N ALA A 198 5.18 -4.17 16.83
CA ALA A 198 5.21 -2.73 17.13
C ALA A 198 5.45 -1.91 15.83
N TRP A 199 6.33 -2.36 14.95
CA TRP A 199 6.53 -1.73 13.64
C TRP A 199 5.25 -1.76 12.79
N LEU A 200 4.56 -2.90 12.75
CA LEU A 200 3.29 -3.03 12.04
C LEU A 200 2.24 -2.06 12.59
N ASN A 201 2.10 -2.00 13.91
CA ASN A 201 1.19 -1.07 14.57
C ASN A 201 1.52 0.38 14.20
N GLY A 202 2.80 0.75 14.19
CA GLY A 202 3.25 2.10 13.85
C GLY A 202 2.94 2.48 12.40
N VAL A 203 3.17 1.58 11.43
CA VAL A 203 2.83 1.80 10.01
C VAL A 203 1.33 1.98 9.85
N LEU A 204 0.53 1.07 10.41
CA LEU A 204 -0.92 1.13 10.32
C LEU A 204 -1.47 2.40 10.99
N GLY A 205 -0.93 2.76 12.16
CA GLY A 205 -1.27 4.00 12.86
C GLY A 205 -0.94 5.24 12.04
N ALA A 206 0.22 5.27 11.37
CA ALA A 206 0.59 6.37 10.49
C ALA A 206 -0.39 6.53 9.31
N TYR A 207 -0.83 5.43 8.70
CA TYR A 207 -1.82 5.45 7.63
C TYR A 207 -3.21 5.90 8.12
N VAL A 208 -3.64 5.46 9.31
CA VAL A 208 -4.90 5.92 9.93
C VAL A 208 -4.86 7.43 10.18
N ARG A 209 -3.76 7.96 10.73
CA ARG A 209 -3.58 9.41 10.93
C ARG A 209 -3.59 10.19 9.61
N ALA A 210 -2.91 9.68 8.58
CA ALA A 210 -2.87 10.31 7.27
C ALA A 210 -4.23 10.28 6.53
N ALA A 211 -5.06 9.28 6.81
CA ALA A 211 -6.43 9.24 6.31
C ALA A 211 -7.30 10.37 6.92
N GLY A 212 -6.98 10.83 8.13
CA GLY A 212 -7.76 11.85 8.84
C GLY A 212 -9.19 11.37 9.07
N THR A 213 -10.18 12.14 8.61
CA THR A 213 -11.59 11.78 8.69
C THR A 213 -12.06 10.81 7.60
N ARG A 214 -11.25 10.56 6.57
CA ARG A 214 -11.58 9.59 5.52
C ARG A 214 -11.54 8.18 6.07
N ARG A 215 -12.39 7.32 5.53
CA ARG A 215 -12.31 5.88 5.72
C ARG A 215 -11.03 5.35 5.07
N LEU A 216 -10.38 4.39 5.70
CA LEU A 216 -9.15 3.78 5.21
C LEU A 216 -9.40 2.33 4.80
N VAL A 217 -9.15 2.01 3.54
CA VAL A 217 -9.13 0.63 3.05
C VAL A 217 -7.72 0.28 2.58
N ILE A 218 -7.19 -0.85 3.01
CA ILE A 218 -5.89 -1.34 2.61
C ILE A 218 -6.08 -2.64 1.83
N LYS A 219 -5.73 -2.62 0.56
CA LYS A 219 -5.56 -3.84 -0.23
C LYS A 219 -4.12 -4.31 -0.06
N LEU A 220 -3.94 -5.47 0.51
CA LEU A 220 -2.63 -6.04 0.83
C LEU A 220 -2.02 -6.76 -0.39
N ASP A 221 -0.72 -6.97 -0.38
CA ASP A 221 -0.07 -7.87 -1.33
C ASP A 221 -0.44 -9.33 -1.02
N VAL A 222 -0.17 -10.23 -1.95
CA VAL A 222 -0.64 -11.60 -1.87
C VAL A 222 -0.05 -12.37 -0.68
N ASP A 223 1.24 -12.17 -0.38
CA ASP A 223 1.93 -12.90 0.68
C ASP A 223 1.55 -12.40 2.09
N SER A 224 1.03 -11.18 2.21
CA SER A 224 0.48 -10.65 3.47
C SER A 224 -0.69 -11.50 4.02
N LEU A 225 -1.30 -12.36 3.20
CA LEU A 225 -2.31 -13.31 3.66
C LEU A 225 -1.75 -14.29 4.70
N PHE A 226 -0.48 -14.68 4.60
CA PHE A 226 0.18 -15.55 5.58
C PHE A 226 0.25 -14.91 6.98
N ASP A 227 0.24 -13.59 7.05
CA ASP A 227 0.27 -12.81 8.28
C ASP A 227 -1.11 -12.25 8.73
N HIS A 228 -2.22 -12.80 8.20
CA HIS A 228 -3.57 -12.30 8.54
C HIS A 228 -3.85 -12.26 10.05
N ALA A 229 -3.32 -13.19 10.82
CA ALA A 229 -3.47 -13.23 12.28
C ALA A 229 -2.74 -12.05 12.95
N ARG A 230 -1.53 -11.71 12.48
CA ARG A 230 -0.76 -10.56 12.95
C ARG A 230 -1.45 -9.23 12.62
N LEU A 231 -2.02 -9.12 11.42
CA LEU A 231 -2.83 -7.98 11.00
C LEU A 231 -4.14 -7.88 11.80
N ARG A 232 -4.78 -9.02 12.12
CA ARG A 232 -5.94 -9.05 13.03
C ARG A 232 -5.59 -8.58 14.43
N GLN A 233 -4.42 -8.95 14.95
CA GLN A 233 -3.94 -8.48 16.25
C GLN A 233 -3.69 -6.97 16.24
N ALA A 234 -3.15 -6.41 15.14
CA ALA A 234 -2.90 -4.97 15.01
C ALA A 234 -4.17 -4.14 14.88
N SER A 235 -5.24 -4.69 14.30
CA SER A 235 -6.53 -4.00 14.12
C SER A 235 -7.70 -4.99 14.26
N PRO A 236 -8.09 -5.33 15.52
CA PRO A 236 -9.01 -6.42 15.81
C PRO A 236 -10.43 -6.26 15.22
N GLN A 237 -10.90 -5.02 15.09
CA GLN A 237 -12.26 -4.71 14.63
C GLN A 237 -12.36 -4.46 13.12
N THR A 238 -11.24 -4.47 12.41
CA THR A 238 -11.21 -4.24 10.95
C THR A 238 -11.96 -5.35 10.20
N PRO A 239 -12.90 -5.03 9.31
CA PRO A 239 -13.49 -6.00 8.39
C PRO A 239 -12.42 -6.53 7.43
N PHE A 240 -12.30 -7.85 7.30
CA PHE A 240 -11.41 -8.51 6.36
C PHE A 240 -12.22 -9.15 5.23
N ALA A 241 -11.72 -9.06 3.99
CA ALA A 241 -12.19 -9.82 2.85
C ALA A 241 -11.06 -10.65 2.27
N VAL A 242 -11.35 -11.89 1.85
CA VAL A 242 -10.42 -12.76 1.14
C VAL A 242 -10.96 -13.02 -0.26
N LEU A 243 -10.31 -12.46 -1.26
CA LEU A 243 -10.67 -12.64 -2.66
C LEU A 243 -10.03 -13.91 -3.21
N HIS A 244 -10.81 -14.73 -3.89
CA HIS A 244 -10.36 -15.97 -4.52
C HIS A 244 -10.87 -16.11 -5.94
N ARG A 245 -10.25 -17.01 -6.71
CA ARG A 245 -10.59 -17.34 -8.09
C ARG A 245 -10.24 -18.81 -8.36
N ASP A 246 -10.79 -19.38 -9.41
CA ASP A 246 -10.43 -20.73 -9.88
C ASP A 246 -8.89 -20.89 -9.94
N PRO A 247 -8.34 -21.90 -9.25
CA PRO A 247 -6.90 -22.08 -9.16
C PRO A 247 -6.22 -22.40 -10.49
N LEU A 248 -6.93 -23.05 -11.44
CA LEU A 248 -6.39 -23.30 -12.77
C LEU A 248 -6.12 -21.98 -13.51
N GLU A 249 -7.05 -21.04 -13.43
CA GLU A 249 -6.91 -19.73 -14.06
C GLU A 249 -5.78 -18.91 -13.47
N ILE A 250 -5.56 -19.03 -12.16
CA ILE A 250 -4.43 -18.37 -11.49
C ILE A 250 -3.12 -19.03 -11.91
N LEU A 251 -3.08 -20.37 -11.91
CA LEU A 251 -1.90 -21.14 -12.29
C LEU A 251 -1.44 -20.78 -13.72
N VAL A 252 -2.38 -20.79 -14.68
CA VAL A 252 -2.13 -20.35 -16.07
C VAL A 252 -1.59 -18.92 -16.12
N ALA A 253 -2.18 -18.00 -15.36
CA ALA A 253 -1.74 -16.60 -15.35
C ALA A 253 -0.36 -16.38 -14.76
N GLN A 254 0.08 -17.24 -13.85
CA GLN A 254 1.39 -17.15 -13.18
C GLN A 254 2.49 -17.88 -13.94
N THR A 255 2.15 -18.93 -14.68
CA THR A 255 3.13 -19.76 -15.40
C THR A 255 3.22 -19.47 -16.91
N GLY A 256 2.27 -18.68 -17.44
CA GLY A 256 2.18 -18.39 -18.87
C GLY A 256 1.41 -19.42 -19.68
N GLY A 257 0.77 -20.40 -19.04
CA GLY A 257 0.00 -21.47 -19.68
C GLY A 257 0.90 -22.64 -20.10
N SER A 258 0.47 -23.36 -21.16
CA SER A 258 1.19 -24.52 -21.71
C SER A 258 2.55 -24.19 -22.33
N GLU A 259 2.81 -22.92 -22.61
CA GLU A 259 4.10 -22.43 -23.11
C GLU A 259 4.79 -21.58 -22.01
N PRO A 260 5.63 -22.20 -21.16
CA PRO A 260 6.32 -21.49 -20.09
C PRO A 260 7.22 -20.39 -20.66
N LYS A 261 7.05 -19.16 -20.15
CA LYS A 261 7.91 -18.04 -20.54
C LYS A 261 9.19 -18.05 -19.69
N PRO A 262 10.35 -17.74 -20.28
CA PRO A 262 11.60 -17.60 -19.52
C PRO A 262 11.42 -16.63 -18.33
N GLY A 263 11.93 -17.00 -17.17
CA GLY A 263 11.87 -16.19 -15.96
C GLY A 263 10.60 -16.34 -15.12
N LEU A 264 9.62 -17.14 -15.53
CA LEU A 264 8.49 -17.51 -14.67
C LEU A 264 8.84 -18.73 -13.80
N PRO A 265 8.26 -18.80 -12.57
CA PRO A 265 8.51 -19.94 -11.68
C PRO A 265 7.91 -21.24 -12.24
N PRO A 266 8.48 -22.42 -11.85
CA PRO A 266 7.95 -23.72 -12.24
C PRO A 266 6.49 -23.91 -11.79
N PRO A 267 5.63 -24.54 -12.61
CA PRO A 267 4.22 -24.74 -12.27
C PRO A 267 3.97 -25.46 -10.92
N GLU A 268 4.83 -26.43 -10.56
CA GLU A 268 4.72 -27.14 -9.28
C GLU A 268 5.00 -26.25 -8.07
N GLU A 269 5.89 -25.28 -8.22
CA GLU A 269 6.22 -24.32 -7.19
C GLU A 269 5.07 -23.33 -6.99
N VAL A 270 4.53 -22.82 -8.09
CA VAL A 270 3.32 -21.99 -8.07
C VAL A 270 2.13 -22.76 -7.48
N ALA A 271 1.95 -24.02 -7.85
CA ALA A 271 0.84 -24.83 -7.32
C ALA A 271 0.95 -25.02 -5.79
N ARG A 272 2.13 -25.33 -5.26
CA ARG A 272 2.34 -25.44 -3.80
C ARG A 272 2.10 -24.11 -3.07
N TRP A 273 2.60 -23.01 -3.63
CA TRP A 273 2.37 -21.68 -3.07
C TRP A 273 0.88 -21.31 -3.07
N LEU A 274 0.15 -21.56 -4.17
CA LEU A 274 -1.30 -21.34 -4.26
C LEU A 274 -2.07 -22.21 -3.26
N ALA A 275 -1.71 -23.47 -3.11
CA ALA A 275 -2.33 -24.34 -2.12
C ALA A 275 -2.14 -23.80 -0.69
N ALA A 276 -0.95 -23.32 -0.35
CA ALA A 276 -0.68 -22.68 0.94
C ALA A 276 -1.51 -21.42 1.15
N LEU A 277 -1.67 -20.58 0.12
CA LEU A 277 -2.54 -19.41 0.16
C LEU A 277 -4.01 -19.79 0.36
N CYS A 278 -4.50 -20.82 -0.32
CA CYS A 278 -5.88 -21.30 -0.16
C CYS A 278 -6.16 -21.79 1.26
N VAL A 279 -5.25 -22.61 1.83
CA VAL A 279 -5.36 -23.07 3.24
C VAL A 279 -5.38 -21.88 4.20
N THR A 280 -4.50 -20.89 3.97
CA THR A 280 -4.42 -19.70 4.82
C THR A 280 -5.66 -18.83 4.66
N GLY A 281 -6.15 -18.67 3.43
CA GLY A 281 -7.39 -17.96 3.14
C GLY A 281 -8.60 -18.58 3.84
N ALA A 282 -8.73 -19.92 3.80
CA ALA A 282 -9.77 -20.62 4.53
C ALA A 282 -9.68 -20.39 6.06
N ARG A 283 -8.46 -20.37 6.62
CA ARG A 283 -8.25 -20.02 8.05
C ARG A 283 -8.65 -18.57 8.35
N ALA A 284 -8.32 -17.64 7.47
CA ALA A 284 -8.72 -16.24 7.64
C ALA A 284 -10.25 -16.08 7.59
N VAL A 285 -10.94 -16.82 6.71
CA VAL A 285 -12.41 -16.85 6.63
C VAL A 285 -13.01 -17.49 7.88
N ALA A 286 -12.47 -18.60 8.38
CA ALA A 286 -12.89 -19.20 9.64
C ALA A 286 -12.69 -18.25 10.84
N ALA A 287 -11.74 -17.32 10.75
CA ALA A 287 -11.50 -16.22 11.71
C ALA A 287 -12.34 -14.97 11.44
N GLY A 288 -13.38 -15.04 10.59
CA GLY A 288 -14.36 -13.96 10.34
C GLY A 288 -14.04 -13.03 9.16
N ALA A 289 -13.14 -13.41 8.25
CA ALA A 289 -12.99 -12.71 6.98
C ALA A 289 -14.14 -13.11 6.02
N ARG A 290 -14.63 -12.16 5.21
CA ARG A 290 -15.63 -12.43 4.17
C ARG A 290 -14.97 -13.03 2.93
N PRO A 291 -15.30 -14.23 2.48
CA PRO A 291 -14.85 -14.77 1.21
C PRO A 291 -15.58 -14.07 0.05
N VAL A 292 -14.87 -13.84 -1.06
CA VAL A 292 -15.43 -13.23 -2.28
C VAL A 292 -14.82 -13.89 -3.51
N GLY A 293 -15.66 -14.55 -4.30
CA GLY A 293 -15.28 -15.13 -5.59
C GLY A 293 -15.04 -14.05 -6.65
N TYR A 294 -14.13 -14.32 -7.57
CA TYR A 294 -13.82 -13.40 -8.67
C TYR A 294 -15.04 -13.09 -9.53
N GLU A 295 -15.88 -14.08 -9.79
CA GLU A 295 -17.06 -13.94 -10.66
C GLU A 295 -18.10 -12.99 -10.05
N ASP A 296 -18.26 -13.03 -8.73
CA ASP A 296 -19.24 -12.23 -7.98
C ASP A 296 -18.65 -10.90 -7.49
N LEU A 297 -17.35 -10.63 -7.76
CA LEU A 297 -16.62 -9.52 -7.13
C LEU A 297 -17.26 -8.16 -7.35
N ALA A 298 -17.59 -7.83 -8.61
CA ALA A 298 -18.15 -6.50 -8.94
C ALA A 298 -19.52 -6.33 -8.31
N GLU A 299 -20.38 -7.34 -8.35
CA GLU A 299 -21.69 -7.36 -7.73
C GLU A 299 -21.56 -7.24 -6.20
N THR A 300 -20.69 -8.04 -5.58
CA THR A 300 -20.43 -7.98 -4.13
C THR A 300 -19.97 -6.60 -3.65
N VAL A 301 -19.09 -5.93 -4.42
CA VAL A 301 -18.58 -4.60 -4.05
C VAL A 301 -19.66 -3.52 -4.22
N LEU A 302 -20.61 -3.71 -5.12
CA LEU A 302 -21.71 -2.78 -5.40
C LEU A 302 -22.97 -3.03 -4.57
N ASP A 303 -23.06 -4.16 -3.88
CA ASP A 303 -24.25 -4.61 -3.15
C ASP A 303 -24.62 -3.60 -2.03
N PRO A 304 -25.81 -2.95 -2.08
CA PRO A 304 -26.25 -2.03 -1.05
C PRO A 304 -26.78 -2.74 0.20
N ASP A 305 -27.28 -3.96 0.05
CA ASP A 305 -27.96 -4.70 1.13
C ASP A 305 -26.95 -5.45 2.00
N ARG A 306 -25.81 -5.84 1.42
CA ARG A 306 -24.68 -6.49 2.10
C ARG A 306 -23.39 -5.74 1.83
N PRO A 307 -23.20 -4.52 2.39
CA PRO A 307 -22.10 -3.64 2.05
C PRO A 307 -20.74 -4.33 2.16
N PHE A 308 -19.95 -4.21 1.11
CA PHE A 308 -18.60 -4.75 1.10
C PHE A 308 -17.75 -4.05 2.17
N LEU A 309 -17.05 -4.83 3.02
CA LEU A 309 -16.29 -4.33 4.17
C LEU A 309 -17.13 -3.44 5.13
N ASN A 310 -18.45 -3.64 5.18
CA ASN A 310 -19.39 -2.82 5.94
C ASN A 310 -19.42 -1.33 5.52
N LEU A 311 -18.93 -1.01 4.32
CA LEU A 311 -18.84 0.35 3.81
C LEU A 311 -20.17 0.81 3.21
N GLN A 312 -20.87 1.70 3.91
CA GLN A 312 -22.07 2.35 3.35
C GLN A 312 -21.65 3.34 2.26
N ILE A 313 -22.06 3.09 1.02
CA ILE A 313 -21.71 3.89 -0.15
C ILE A 313 -22.98 4.37 -0.83
N GLY A 314 -23.09 5.69 -1.04
CA GLY A 314 -24.25 6.29 -1.69
C GLY A 314 -24.41 5.88 -3.16
N PRO A 315 -25.65 5.93 -3.72
CA PRO A 315 -25.96 5.42 -5.06
C PRO A 315 -25.16 6.12 -6.18
N ALA A 316 -24.89 7.42 -6.06
CA ALA A 316 -24.10 8.16 -7.03
C ALA A 316 -22.66 7.65 -7.15
N TYR A 317 -22.04 7.27 -6.02
CA TYR A 317 -20.70 6.69 -6.02
C TYR A 317 -20.73 5.24 -6.52
N ARG A 318 -21.75 4.45 -6.18
CA ARG A 318 -21.93 3.10 -6.74
C ARG A 318 -22.02 3.13 -8.28
N ALA A 319 -22.69 4.12 -8.86
CA ALA A 319 -22.72 4.29 -10.32
C ALA A 319 -21.31 4.54 -10.91
N ARG A 320 -20.49 5.36 -10.25
CA ARG A 320 -19.07 5.58 -10.65
C ARG A 320 -18.25 4.31 -10.51
N MET A 321 -18.43 3.57 -9.44
CA MET A 321 -17.76 2.28 -9.20
C MET A 321 -18.13 1.26 -10.30
N ALA A 322 -19.41 1.18 -10.68
CA ALA A 322 -19.88 0.31 -11.74
C ALA A 322 -19.26 0.68 -13.11
N ALA A 323 -19.12 1.96 -13.41
CA ALA A 323 -18.45 2.42 -14.63
C ALA A 323 -16.97 1.94 -14.66
N VAL A 324 -16.27 2.01 -13.54
CA VAL A 324 -14.89 1.52 -13.43
C VAL A 324 -14.82 0.00 -13.54
N ALA A 325 -15.82 -0.74 -13.07
CA ALA A 325 -15.88 -2.20 -13.17
C ALA A 325 -15.93 -2.71 -14.62
N SER A 326 -16.38 -1.88 -15.57
CA SER A 326 -16.39 -2.20 -17.00
C SER A 326 -15.03 -2.01 -17.70
N LEU A 327 -14.01 -1.50 -16.99
CA LEU A 327 -12.68 -1.20 -17.53
C LEU A 327 -11.64 -2.22 -17.02
N ASP A 328 -10.58 -2.40 -17.81
CA ASP A 328 -9.44 -3.22 -17.36
C ASP A 328 -8.80 -2.58 -16.12
N ALA A 329 -8.61 -3.39 -15.07
CA ALA A 329 -8.16 -2.89 -13.78
C ALA A 329 -6.71 -2.37 -13.78
N LYS A 330 -5.88 -2.78 -14.72
CA LYS A 330 -4.47 -2.37 -14.86
C LYS A 330 -4.24 -1.42 -16.03
N SER A 331 -5.21 -1.35 -16.96
CA SER A 331 -5.16 -0.52 -18.17
C SER A 331 -6.46 0.26 -18.32
N PRO A 332 -6.64 1.39 -17.59
CA PRO A 332 -7.93 2.09 -17.48
C PRO A 332 -8.52 2.60 -18.79
N ASN A 333 -7.72 2.65 -19.85
CA ASN A 333 -8.18 3.06 -21.20
C ASN A 333 -8.70 1.88 -22.03
N LYS A 334 -8.70 0.66 -21.49
CA LYS A 334 -9.20 -0.54 -22.18
C LYS A 334 -10.48 -1.04 -21.49
N ARG A 335 -11.43 -1.53 -22.30
CA ARG A 335 -12.57 -2.27 -21.75
C ARG A 335 -12.09 -3.59 -21.15
N PHE A 336 -12.70 -3.98 -20.06
CA PHE A 336 -12.49 -5.31 -19.49
C PHE A 336 -13.03 -6.36 -20.43
N THR A 337 -12.24 -7.40 -20.70
CA THR A 337 -12.64 -8.59 -21.43
C THR A 337 -12.46 -9.78 -20.50
N PRO A 338 -13.52 -10.55 -20.20
CA PRO A 338 -13.41 -11.78 -19.42
C PRO A 338 -12.39 -12.74 -20.06
N ASP A 339 -11.45 -13.23 -19.25
CA ASP A 339 -10.35 -14.07 -19.73
C ASP A 339 -10.38 -15.51 -19.19
N SER A 340 -11.41 -15.87 -18.41
CA SER A 340 -11.56 -17.19 -17.78
C SER A 340 -11.53 -18.33 -18.80
N LEU A 341 -12.36 -18.26 -19.83
CA LEU A 341 -12.39 -19.30 -20.87
C LEU A 341 -11.06 -19.41 -21.61
N ALA A 342 -10.44 -18.28 -21.93
CA ALA A 342 -9.13 -18.27 -22.61
C ALA A 342 -8.03 -18.87 -21.72
N ARG A 343 -8.04 -18.62 -20.42
CA ARG A 343 -7.10 -19.22 -19.46
C ARG A 343 -7.32 -20.71 -19.32
N GLN A 344 -8.57 -21.15 -19.17
CA GLN A 344 -8.89 -22.57 -19.07
C GLN A 344 -8.48 -23.34 -20.35
N ALA A 345 -8.68 -22.74 -21.53
CA ALA A 345 -8.26 -23.30 -22.81
C ALA A 345 -6.71 -23.33 -22.99
N ALA A 346 -6.00 -22.40 -22.37
CA ALA A 346 -4.53 -22.36 -22.39
C ALA A 346 -3.85 -23.34 -21.41
N ALA A 347 -4.61 -24.09 -20.63
CA ALA A 347 -4.08 -25.06 -19.67
C ALA A 347 -3.88 -26.44 -20.35
N ASP A 348 -2.66 -26.97 -20.25
CA ASP A 348 -2.36 -28.37 -20.60
C ASP A 348 -2.80 -29.35 -19.48
N GLU A 349 -2.67 -30.65 -19.73
CA GLU A 349 -3.04 -31.68 -18.77
C GLU A 349 -2.20 -31.65 -17.48
N ARG A 350 -0.93 -31.21 -17.55
CA ARG A 350 -0.07 -31.03 -16.37
C ARG A 350 -0.61 -29.94 -15.45
N LEU A 351 -0.98 -28.79 -15.99
CA LEU A 351 -1.57 -27.68 -15.21
C LEU A 351 -2.93 -28.08 -14.63
N LYS A 352 -3.76 -28.77 -15.40
CA LYS A 352 -5.05 -29.29 -14.91
C LYS A 352 -4.87 -30.29 -13.78
N MET A 353 -3.88 -31.18 -13.88
CA MET A 353 -3.54 -32.14 -12.83
C MET A 353 -3.07 -31.44 -11.56
N LEU A 354 -2.14 -30.47 -11.68
CA LEU A 354 -1.67 -29.66 -10.54
C LEU A 354 -2.81 -28.89 -9.88
N ALA A 355 -3.69 -28.25 -10.66
CA ALA A 355 -4.85 -27.56 -10.13
C ALA A 355 -5.77 -28.51 -9.34
N ARG A 356 -6.07 -29.70 -9.87
CA ARG A 356 -6.97 -30.67 -9.22
C ARG A 356 -6.33 -31.36 -8.01
N GLN A 357 -5.08 -31.84 -8.12
CA GLN A 357 -4.49 -32.71 -7.11
C GLN A 357 -3.72 -31.97 -6.03
N VAL A 358 -3.10 -30.83 -6.37
CA VAL A 358 -2.27 -30.07 -5.43
C VAL A 358 -3.08 -28.91 -4.82
N ILE A 359 -3.81 -28.14 -5.64
CA ILE A 359 -4.49 -26.94 -5.16
C ILE A 359 -5.94 -27.22 -4.75
N GLY A 360 -6.66 -28.07 -5.52
CA GLY A 360 -8.10 -28.35 -5.30
C GLY A 360 -8.47 -28.67 -3.86
N PRO A 361 -7.78 -29.63 -3.20
CA PRO A 361 -8.08 -29.97 -1.81
C PRO A 361 -7.96 -28.81 -0.81
N ALA A 362 -7.13 -27.82 -1.13
CA ALA A 362 -6.94 -26.62 -0.32
C ALA A 362 -7.92 -25.49 -0.71
N TRP A 363 -8.33 -25.44 -1.98
CA TRP A 363 -9.21 -24.40 -2.51
C TRP A 363 -10.70 -24.66 -2.26
N GLU A 364 -11.14 -25.90 -2.38
CA GLU A 364 -12.55 -26.27 -2.17
C GLU A 364 -13.12 -25.80 -0.83
N PRO A 365 -12.40 -25.95 0.30
CA PRO A 365 -12.86 -25.39 1.56
C PRO A 365 -13.00 -23.86 1.54
N LEU A 366 -12.10 -23.14 0.85
CA LEU A 366 -12.18 -21.69 0.72
C LEU A 366 -13.35 -21.26 -0.17
N ALA A 367 -13.55 -21.94 -1.30
CA ALA A 367 -14.61 -21.63 -2.26
C ALA A 367 -16.01 -22.01 -1.74
N GLY A 368 -16.11 -23.00 -0.87
CA GLY A 368 -17.36 -23.44 -0.25
C GLY A 368 -17.89 -22.53 0.86
N LEU A 369 -17.08 -21.63 1.37
CA LEU A 369 -17.44 -20.67 2.43
C LEU A 369 -18.09 -19.40 1.81
N ARG A 370 -19.27 -19.52 1.17
CA ARG A 370 -19.99 -18.39 0.53
C ARG A 370 -20.88 -17.62 1.51
#